data_5a424a771ee8a488ed8a27ab39b55fd5
#
_entry.id   5a424a771ee8a488ed8a27ab39b55fd5
#
_cell.length_a   1.000
_cell.length_b   1.000
_cell.length_c   1.000
_cell.angle_alpha   90.00
_cell.angle_beta   90.00
_cell.angle_gamma   90.00
#
_symmetry.space_group_name_H-M   'P 1'
#
loop_
_entity.id
_entity.type
_entity.pdbx_description
1 polymer ?
#
loop_
_entity_poly.entity_id
_entity_poly.type
_entity_poly.pdbx_seq_one_letter_code
_entity_poly.pdbx_strand_id
1 'polypeptide(L)'
;VHAAGGVEMMSEAKKVLGDKAKLVAVTQLTSTSEEDMRDCQNIQTTVQESVVNYARKAKEAGLDGVVCSAQEVELIKAATANDFLCVTPGIRPAGSEIGDQKRVMTPQEAHQIGSDYIVVGRPIIQAENPWDAYHEIKKQWNS
;
A
#
# COMPACT_ATOMS: atom_id res chain seq x y z
N VAL A 1 -4.64 10.50 0.51
CA VAL A 1 -3.61 11.55 0.40
C VAL A 1 -2.25 10.93 0.19
N HIS A 2 -1.20 11.75 -0.09
CA HIS A 2 0.19 11.32 -0.12
C HIS A 2 0.93 11.78 1.15
N ALA A 3 1.69 10.88 1.79
CA ALA A 3 2.44 11.19 3.02
C ALA A 3 3.52 12.26 2.81
N ALA A 4 4.06 12.36 1.59
CA ALA A 4 5.03 13.40 1.21
C ALA A 4 4.51 14.84 1.37
N GLY A 5 3.20 15.05 1.48
CA GLY A 5 2.59 16.34 1.78
C GLY A 5 2.80 16.83 3.22
N GLY A 6 3.32 15.98 4.10
CA GLY A 6 3.65 16.31 5.48
C GLY A 6 2.52 16.12 6.48
N VAL A 7 2.89 16.16 7.77
CA VAL A 7 1.98 15.88 8.90
C VAL A 7 0.83 16.89 8.96
N GLU A 8 1.11 18.16 8.76
CA GLU A 8 0.09 19.21 8.84
C GLU A 8 -1.02 19.02 7.79
N MET A 9 -0.63 18.78 6.51
CA MET A 9 -1.60 18.52 5.44
C MET A 9 -2.46 17.29 5.75
N MET A 10 -1.83 16.21 6.21
CA MET A 10 -2.54 14.97 6.56
C MET A 10 -3.48 15.17 7.75
N SER A 11 -3.05 15.89 8.78
CA SER A 11 -3.87 16.20 9.96
C SER A 11 -5.09 17.06 9.60
N GLU A 12 -4.91 18.08 8.77
CA GLU A 12 -6.03 18.93 8.34
C GLU A 12 -7.04 18.12 7.50
N ALA A 13 -6.57 17.25 6.61
CA ALA A 13 -7.44 16.37 5.85
C ALA A 13 -8.24 15.42 6.78
N LYS A 14 -7.59 14.85 7.80
CA LYS A 14 -8.27 13.98 8.78
C LYS A 14 -9.28 14.73 9.62
N LYS A 15 -8.99 15.96 10.06
CA LYS A 15 -9.93 16.79 10.82
C LYS A 15 -11.22 17.05 10.04
N VAL A 16 -11.10 17.40 8.74
CA VAL A 16 -12.27 17.66 7.88
C VAL A 16 -13.07 16.39 7.64
N LEU A 17 -12.40 15.26 7.43
CA LEU A 17 -13.05 13.98 7.20
C LEU A 17 -13.73 13.44 8.47
N GLY A 18 -13.12 13.62 9.62
CA GLY A 18 -13.59 13.08 10.89
C GLY A 18 -13.70 11.55 10.84
N ASP A 19 -14.80 11.02 11.38
CA ASP A 19 -15.08 9.57 11.42
C ASP A 19 -15.96 9.07 10.26
N LYS A 20 -16.23 9.95 9.27
CA LYS A 20 -17.10 9.61 8.13
C LYS A 20 -16.50 8.54 7.21
N ALA A 21 -15.18 8.46 7.14
CA ALA A 21 -14.44 7.47 6.36
C ALA A 21 -13.02 7.26 6.92
N LYS A 22 -12.39 6.18 6.49
CA LYS A 22 -10.98 5.94 6.74
C LYS A 22 -10.11 6.80 5.82
N LEU A 23 -9.06 7.40 6.36
CA LEU A 23 -8.07 8.16 5.59
C LEU A 23 -6.73 7.44 5.63
N VAL A 24 -6.21 7.10 4.46
CA VAL A 24 -4.90 6.45 4.31
C VAL A 24 -3.95 7.32 3.50
N ALA A 25 -2.65 7.25 3.81
CA ALA A 25 -1.62 7.97 3.09
C ALA A 25 -0.79 7.04 2.21
N VAL A 26 -0.57 7.43 0.96
CA VAL A 26 0.38 6.74 0.07
C VAL A 26 1.79 7.01 0.57
N THR A 27 2.56 5.95 0.80
CA THR A 27 3.98 6.00 1.16
C THR A 27 4.84 6.16 -0.10
N GLN A 28 5.49 5.08 -0.55
CA GLN A 28 6.15 5.03 -1.85
C GLN A 28 5.35 4.15 -2.81
N LEU A 29 5.26 4.54 -4.08
CA LEU A 29 4.58 3.72 -5.09
C LEU A 29 5.29 2.37 -5.25
N THR A 30 4.53 1.30 -5.50
CA THR A 30 5.09 -0.04 -5.72
C THR A 30 5.93 -0.16 -7.00
N SER A 31 5.85 0.84 -7.89
CA SER A 31 6.71 1.01 -9.07
C SER A 31 8.01 1.78 -8.78
N THR A 32 8.12 2.48 -7.63
CA THR A 32 9.30 3.28 -7.28
C THR A 32 10.46 2.40 -6.84
N SER A 33 11.63 2.60 -7.41
CA SER A 33 12.90 2.01 -6.99
C SER A 33 13.70 2.97 -6.10
N GLU A 34 14.78 2.47 -5.50
CA GLU A 34 15.73 3.34 -4.76
C GLU A 34 16.40 4.37 -5.67
N GLU A 35 16.67 4.01 -6.93
CA GLU A 35 17.20 4.91 -7.93
C GLU A 35 16.22 6.04 -8.22
N ASP A 36 14.94 5.72 -8.48
CA ASP A 36 13.89 6.71 -8.68
C ASP A 36 13.75 7.65 -7.45
N MET A 37 13.86 7.10 -6.22
CA MET A 37 13.82 7.92 -5.00
C MET A 37 15.00 8.90 -4.92
N ARG A 38 16.23 8.44 -5.24
CA ARG A 38 17.41 9.31 -5.23
C ARG A 38 17.31 10.39 -6.29
N ASP A 39 17.01 10.00 -7.51
CA ASP A 39 17.09 10.89 -8.67
C ASP A 39 15.92 11.87 -8.75
N CYS A 40 14.70 11.40 -8.46
CA CYS A 40 13.49 12.22 -8.62
C CYS A 40 13.02 12.88 -7.32
N GLN A 41 13.27 12.25 -6.15
CA GLN A 41 12.76 12.72 -4.86
C GLN A 41 13.88 13.26 -3.95
N ASN A 42 15.16 13.08 -4.32
CA ASN A 42 16.34 13.43 -3.51
C ASN A 42 16.35 12.73 -2.12
N ILE A 43 15.82 11.51 -2.05
CA ILE A 43 15.80 10.68 -0.84
C ILE A 43 16.96 9.68 -0.91
N GLN A 44 17.87 9.73 0.08
CA GLN A 44 19.12 8.94 0.10
C GLN A 44 19.04 7.67 0.96
N THR A 45 17.86 7.37 1.52
CA THR A 45 17.62 6.15 2.31
C THR A 45 17.11 4.99 1.45
N THR A 46 16.97 3.80 2.03
CA THR A 46 16.30 2.68 1.36
C THR A 46 14.80 2.95 1.18
N VAL A 47 14.17 2.24 0.24
CA VAL A 47 12.70 2.30 0.07
C VAL A 47 11.99 1.94 1.38
N GLN A 48 12.46 0.91 2.08
CA GLN A 48 11.87 0.46 3.33
C GLN A 48 11.94 1.52 4.44
N GLU A 49 13.10 2.17 4.62
CA GLU A 49 13.26 3.26 5.59
C GLU A 49 12.35 4.45 5.26
N SER A 50 12.25 4.82 3.99
CA SER A 50 11.35 5.88 3.52
C SER A 50 9.89 5.54 3.81
N VAL A 51 9.46 4.32 3.50
CA VAL A 51 8.09 3.84 3.74
C VAL A 51 7.74 3.84 5.23
N VAL A 52 8.63 3.32 6.07
CA VAL A 52 8.44 3.31 7.54
C VAL A 52 8.38 4.73 8.10
N ASN A 53 9.22 5.65 7.62
CA ASN A 53 9.17 7.06 8.02
C ASN A 53 7.82 7.68 7.65
N TYR A 54 7.32 7.49 6.43
CA TYR A 54 6.02 7.99 6.01
C TYR A 54 4.86 7.37 6.80
N ALA A 55 4.93 6.08 7.13
CA ALA A 55 3.91 5.41 7.95
C ALA A 55 3.85 6.01 9.37
N ARG A 56 5.01 6.27 9.99
CA ARG A 56 5.07 6.96 11.29
C ARG A 56 4.47 8.36 11.22
N LYS A 57 4.77 9.13 10.16
CA LYS A 57 4.22 10.48 9.95
C LYS A 57 2.71 10.46 9.70
N ALA A 58 2.20 9.47 8.97
CA ALA A 58 0.78 9.28 8.78
C ALA A 58 0.07 8.95 10.11
N LYS A 59 0.66 8.09 10.95
CA LYS A 59 0.14 7.80 12.29
C LYS A 59 0.20 9.03 13.21
N GLU A 60 1.29 9.78 13.22
CA GLU A 60 1.44 11.06 13.94
C GLU A 60 0.33 12.06 13.57
N ALA A 61 -0.03 12.11 12.29
CA ALA A 61 -1.11 12.95 11.76
C ALA A 61 -2.53 12.45 12.10
N GLY A 62 -2.67 11.28 12.74
CA GLY A 62 -3.95 10.69 13.13
C GLY A 62 -4.67 9.94 12.02
N LEU A 63 -3.98 9.56 10.93
CA LEU A 63 -4.55 8.76 9.86
C LEU A 63 -4.84 7.33 10.31
N ASP A 64 -5.74 6.67 9.58
CA ASP A 64 -6.16 5.29 9.87
C ASP A 64 -5.19 4.23 9.34
N GLY A 65 -4.33 4.61 8.38
CA GLY A 65 -3.39 3.68 7.77
C GLY A 65 -2.61 4.27 6.60
N VAL A 66 -1.98 3.37 5.85
CA VAL A 66 -1.19 3.72 4.67
C VAL A 66 -1.49 2.81 3.47
N VAL A 67 -1.13 3.30 2.27
CA VAL A 67 -0.97 2.51 1.06
C VAL A 67 0.51 2.18 0.92
N CYS A 68 0.85 0.89 0.87
CA CYS A 68 2.23 0.39 0.85
C CYS A 68 2.33 -0.92 0.06
N SER A 69 3.54 -1.40 -0.25
CA SER A 69 3.70 -2.76 -0.75
C SER A 69 3.37 -3.79 0.34
N ALA A 70 2.83 -4.95 -0.05
CA ALA A 70 2.62 -6.06 0.88
C ALA A 70 3.92 -6.51 1.56
N GLN A 71 5.08 -6.36 0.88
CA GLN A 71 6.41 -6.66 1.43
C GLN A 71 6.81 -5.79 2.63
N GLU A 72 6.11 -4.68 2.88
CA GLU A 72 6.43 -3.70 3.92
C GLU A 72 5.49 -3.77 5.12
N VAL A 73 4.43 -4.59 5.05
CA VAL A 73 3.36 -4.65 6.05
C VAL A 73 3.87 -4.93 7.45
N GLU A 74 4.73 -5.94 7.62
CA GLU A 74 5.29 -6.29 8.93
C GLU A 74 6.12 -5.15 9.52
N LEU A 75 6.95 -4.51 8.71
CA LEU A 75 7.79 -3.37 9.13
C LEU A 75 6.92 -2.18 9.55
N ILE A 76 5.85 -1.89 8.80
CA ILE A 76 4.92 -0.81 9.10
C ILE A 76 4.17 -1.09 10.40
N LYS A 77 3.59 -2.29 10.55
CA LYS A 77 2.85 -2.66 11.77
C LYS A 77 3.76 -2.64 13.01
N ALA A 78 4.99 -3.12 12.89
CA ALA A 78 5.98 -3.05 13.97
C ALA A 78 6.37 -1.61 14.34
N ALA A 79 6.42 -0.70 13.37
CA ALA A 79 6.80 0.70 13.56
C ALA A 79 5.63 1.61 14.00
N THR A 80 4.39 1.14 13.86
CA THR A 80 3.16 1.91 14.13
C THR A 80 2.25 1.23 15.14
N ALA A 81 1.37 0.34 14.71
CA ALA A 81 0.53 -0.52 15.54
C ALA A 81 -0.10 -1.63 14.69
N ASN A 82 -0.54 -2.74 15.33
CA ASN A 82 -1.15 -3.86 14.62
C ASN A 82 -2.48 -3.51 13.93
N ASP A 83 -3.21 -2.54 14.46
CA ASP A 83 -4.47 -2.03 13.92
C ASP A 83 -4.30 -0.89 12.91
N PHE A 84 -3.07 -0.44 12.64
CA PHE A 84 -2.79 0.55 11.61
C PHE A 84 -2.93 -0.08 10.23
N LEU A 85 -3.89 0.41 9.43
CA LEU A 85 -4.29 -0.24 8.19
C LEU A 85 -3.19 -0.22 7.13
N CYS A 86 -2.97 -1.36 6.49
CA CYS A 86 -2.12 -1.52 5.32
C CYS A 86 -2.99 -1.87 4.10
N VAL A 87 -3.12 -0.93 3.17
CA VAL A 87 -3.80 -1.10 1.89
C VAL A 87 -2.74 -1.37 0.82
N THR A 88 -2.74 -2.56 0.22
CA THR A 88 -1.62 -3.03 -0.58
C THR A 88 -1.97 -3.21 -2.06
N PRO A 89 -1.54 -2.29 -2.94
CA PRO A 89 -1.50 -2.48 -4.39
C PRO A 89 -0.30 -3.36 -4.79
N GLY A 90 -0.14 -3.57 -6.10
CA GLY A 90 0.94 -4.42 -6.63
C GLY A 90 0.64 -5.91 -6.48
N ILE A 91 -0.61 -6.26 -6.28
CA ILE A 91 -1.05 -7.65 -6.16
C ILE A 91 -1.20 -8.27 -7.54
N ARG A 92 -0.61 -9.46 -7.69
CA ARG A 92 -0.64 -10.24 -8.94
C ARG A 92 -0.99 -11.69 -8.60
N PRO A 93 -2.11 -12.23 -9.11
CA PRO A 93 -2.39 -13.65 -9.05
C PRO A 93 -1.23 -14.46 -9.67
N ALA A 94 -1.02 -15.66 -9.19
CA ALA A 94 0.01 -16.55 -9.72
C ALA A 94 -0.14 -16.73 -11.25
N GLY A 95 0.96 -16.57 -12.00
CA GLY A 95 0.96 -16.65 -13.47
C GLY A 95 0.55 -15.37 -14.21
N SER A 96 0.19 -14.32 -13.52
CA SER A 96 -0.12 -13.02 -14.15
C SER A 96 1.12 -12.22 -14.51
N GLU A 97 1.01 -11.34 -15.53
CA GLU A 97 2.08 -10.41 -15.90
C GLU A 97 2.34 -9.38 -14.78
N ILE A 98 3.62 -9.14 -14.48
CA ILE A 98 4.06 -8.19 -13.45
C ILE A 98 3.86 -6.74 -13.93
N GLY A 99 4.10 -6.47 -15.22
CA GLY A 99 4.03 -5.13 -15.80
C GLY A 99 5.11 -4.20 -15.22
N ASP A 100 4.73 -2.97 -14.87
CA ASP A 100 5.60 -1.93 -14.29
C ASP A 100 5.82 -2.10 -12.77
N GLN A 101 5.19 -3.08 -12.14
CA GLN A 101 5.30 -3.30 -10.70
C GLN A 101 6.63 -3.95 -10.34
N LYS A 102 7.38 -3.35 -9.42
CA LYS A 102 8.70 -3.84 -8.94
C LYS A 102 8.59 -4.64 -7.65
N ARG A 103 7.52 -4.44 -6.89
CA ARG A 103 7.26 -5.07 -5.59
C ARG A 103 5.88 -5.72 -5.60
N VAL A 104 5.83 -6.97 -6.05
CA VAL A 104 4.58 -7.73 -6.24
C VAL A 104 4.46 -8.88 -5.24
N MET A 105 3.22 -9.28 -4.96
CA MET A 105 2.86 -10.41 -4.11
C MET A 105 1.52 -10.98 -4.58
N THR A 106 1.30 -12.28 -4.36
CA THR A 106 0.00 -12.89 -4.64
C THR A 106 -1.07 -12.47 -3.61
N PRO A 107 -2.37 -12.59 -3.92
CA PRO A 107 -3.43 -12.31 -2.95
C PRO A 107 -3.27 -13.09 -1.65
N GLN A 108 -2.98 -14.39 -1.74
CA GLN A 108 -2.80 -15.28 -0.59
C GLN A 108 -1.60 -14.86 0.28
N GLU A 109 -0.45 -14.60 -0.33
CA GLU A 109 0.74 -14.14 0.40
C GLU A 109 0.48 -12.80 1.10
N ALA A 110 -0.21 -11.86 0.43
CA ALA A 110 -0.56 -10.58 1.02
C ALA A 110 -1.50 -10.73 2.23
N HIS A 111 -2.43 -11.68 2.18
CA HIS A 111 -3.27 -12.02 3.32
C HIS A 111 -2.45 -12.60 4.49
N GLN A 112 -1.57 -13.56 4.21
CA GLN A 112 -0.75 -14.22 5.22
C GLN A 112 0.22 -13.28 5.94
N ILE A 113 0.75 -12.26 5.25
CA ILE A 113 1.64 -11.26 5.82
C ILE A 113 0.89 -10.16 6.60
N GLY A 114 -0.45 -10.19 6.61
CA GLY A 114 -1.29 -9.28 7.41
C GLY A 114 -1.69 -7.98 6.71
N SER A 115 -1.74 -7.94 5.37
CA SER A 115 -2.41 -6.85 4.66
C SER A 115 -3.88 -6.79 5.09
N ASP A 116 -4.41 -5.59 5.33
CA ASP A 116 -5.81 -5.41 5.71
C ASP A 116 -6.73 -5.33 4.48
N TYR A 117 -6.23 -4.75 3.40
CA TYR A 117 -6.92 -4.63 2.10
C TYR A 117 -5.93 -4.78 0.95
N ILE A 118 -6.37 -5.39 -0.15
CA ILE A 118 -5.61 -5.44 -1.40
C ILE A 118 -6.26 -4.60 -2.48
N VAL A 119 -5.43 -4.01 -3.35
CA VAL A 119 -5.89 -3.27 -4.54
C VAL A 119 -5.44 -4.03 -5.78
N VAL A 120 -6.40 -4.50 -6.57
CA VAL A 120 -6.14 -5.25 -7.79
C VAL A 120 -6.85 -4.56 -8.96
N GLY A 121 -6.07 -4.07 -9.91
CA GLY A 121 -6.58 -3.38 -11.11
C GLY A 121 -6.46 -4.24 -12.35
N ARG A 122 -5.33 -4.12 -13.06
CA ARG A 122 -5.08 -4.75 -14.38
C ARG A 122 -5.42 -6.25 -14.44
N PRO A 123 -5.09 -7.09 -13.46
CA PRO A 123 -5.46 -8.50 -13.50
C PRO A 123 -6.97 -8.76 -13.59
N ILE A 124 -7.80 -7.81 -13.18
CA ILE A 124 -9.26 -7.87 -13.31
C ILE A 124 -9.72 -7.22 -14.60
N ILE A 125 -9.34 -5.96 -14.84
CA ILE A 125 -9.91 -5.17 -15.93
C ILE A 125 -9.41 -5.60 -17.32
N GLN A 126 -8.27 -6.28 -17.40
CA GLN A 126 -7.69 -6.81 -18.64
C GLN A 126 -7.96 -8.31 -18.84
N ALA A 127 -8.65 -8.95 -17.91
CA ALA A 127 -9.04 -10.35 -18.05
C ALA A 127 -10.12 -10.51 -19.14
N GLU A 128 -10.14 -11.64 -19.80
CA GLU A 128 -11.20 -12.00 -20.77
C GLU A 128 -12.58 -11.96 -20.09
N ASN A 129 -12.68 -12.44 -18.85
CA ASN A 129 -13.85 -12.30 -18.00
C ASN A 129 -13.47 -11.63 -16.67
N PRO A 130 -13.69 -10.31 -16.51
CA PRO A 130 -13.36 -9.58 -15.29
C PRO A 130 -14.10 -10.08 -14.02
N TRP A 131 -15.32 -10.58 -14.19
CA TRP A 131 -16.11 -11.14 -13.09
C TRP A 131 -15.47 -12.40 -12.52
N ASP A 132 -15.08 -13.34 -13.35
CA ASP A 132 -14.43 -14.58 -12.93
C ASP A 132 -13.07 -14.28 -12.30
N ALA A 133 -12.28 -13.36 -12.91
CA ALA A 133 -11.00 -12.92 -12.39
C ALA A 133 -11.14 -12.31 -10.99
N TYR A 134 -12.14 -11.47 -10.76
CA TYR A 134 -12.41 -10.91 -9.42
C TYR A 134 -12.71 -12.01 -8.40
N HIS A 135 -13.56 -12.97 -8.74
CA HIS A 135 -13.96 -14.04 -7.82
C HIS A 135 -12.80 -14.98 -7.50
N GLU A 136 -11.95 -15.28 -8.48
CA GLU A 136 -10.76 -16.10 -8.26
C GLU A 136 -9.76 -15.39 -7.34
N ILE A 137 -9.52 -14.09 -7.54
CA ILE A 137 -8.67 -13.27 -6.67
C ILE A 137 -9.22 -13.21 -5.23
N LYS A 138 -10.54 -13.02 -5.10
CA LYS A 138 -11.20 -13.04 -3.80
C LYS A 138 -11.09 -14.39 -3.10
N LYS A 139 -11.14 -15.49 -3.84
CA LYS A 139 -10.92 -16.84 -3.30
C LYS A 139 -9.50 -17.02 -2.82
N GLN A 140 -8.50 -16.59 -3.61
CA GLN A 140 -7.09 -16.64 -3.22
C GLN A 140 -6.80 -15.78 -1.97
N TRP A 141 -7.43 -14.62 -1.86
CA TRP A 141 -7.32 -13.76 -0.68
C TRP A 141 -7.87 -14.42 0.59
N ASN A 142 -8.93 -15.20 0.49
CA ASN A 142 -9.60 -15.86 1.62
C ASN A 142 -9.08 -17.28 1.91
N SER A 143 -8.05 -17.72 1.19
CA SER A 143 -7.53 -19.09 1.34
C SER A 143 -6.43 -19.24 2.41
#